data_3971e3ef0ad9008807fe64a7f148f0bf
#
_entry.id   3971e3ef0ad9008807fe64a7f148f0bf
#
_cell.length_a   1.000
_cell.length_b   1.000
_cell.length_c   1.000
_cell.angle_alpha   90.00
_cell.angle_beta   90.00
_cell.angle_gamma   90.00
#
_symmetry.space_group_name_H-M   'P 1'
#
loop_
_entity.id
_entity.type
_entity.pdbx_description
1 polymer ?
#
loop_
_entity_poly.entity_id
_entity_poly.type
_entity_poly.pdbx_seq_one_letter_code
_entity_poly.pdbx_strand_id
1 'polypeptide(L)'
;MNESKDLKRIQEFVDRLKSTNSTNDKIDIIKEYEEDYIIEKTLKYTYSPFKQFHLTSATVKKNKKLEPREGYNDLFYLLDALTKRTITGHDAIQYVKGYVQYMDEWQQDLVFCILDKNLKTRTGADLINKAIPKCIPTFKVALANSYDKQKGKVNFDTQTWFASHKLDGVRCLAIVDDNGTCNFFSRQ
;
A
#
# COMPACT_ATOMS: atom_id res chain seq x y z
N MET A 1 -22.45 8.41 -0.33
CA MET A 1 -21.49 8.29 0.79
C MET A 1 -21.27 9.68 1.38
N ASN A 2 -21.13 9.80 2.67
CA ASN A 2 -20.81 11.10 3.31
C ASN A 2 -19.30 11.13 3.56
N GLU A 3 -18.58 11.63 2.57
CA GLU A 3 -17.11 11.62 2.51
C GLU A 3 -16.45 12.19 3.78
N SER A 4 -17.00 13.27 4.32
CA SER A 4 -16.50 13.85 5.58
C SER A 4 -16.63 12.89 6.77
N LYS A 5 -17.69 12.06 6.81
CA LYS A 5 -17.84 11.03 7.85
C LYS A 5 -16.87 9.87 7.64
N ASP A 6 -16.65 9.48 6.39
CA ASP A 6 -15.73 8.38 6.07
C ASP A 6 -14.29 8.76 6.41
N LEU A 7 -13.84 9.97 6.05
CA LEU A 7 -12.51 10.47 6.43
C LEU A 7 -12.34 10.57 7.95
N LYS A 8 -13.38 11.04 8.66
CA LYS A 8 -13.36 11.10 10.13
C LYS A 8 -13.24 9.72 10.76
N ARG A 9 -13.97 8.73 10.23
CA ARG A 9 -13.88 7.33 10.65
C ARG A 9 -12.48 6.75 10.45
N ILE A 10 -11.88 7.01 9.28
CA ILE A 10 -10.52 6.59 8.99
C ILE A 10 -9.53 7.26 9.93
N GLN A 11 -9.68 8.56 10.21
CA GLN A 11 -8.81 9.29 11.12
C GLN A 11 -8.87 8.73 12.55
N GLU A 12 -10.06 8.45 13.08
CA GLU A 12 -10.26 7.82 14.39
C GLU A 12 -9.52 6.48 14.48
N PHE A 13 -9.63 5.64 13.45
CA PHE A 13 -8.90 4.39 13.38
C PHE A 13 -7.38 4.60 13.37
N VAL A 14 -6.88 5.54 12.55
CA VAL A 14 -5.45 5.87 12.47
C VAL A 14 -4.92 6.39 13.82
N ASP A 15 -5.67 7.23 14.51
CA ASP A 15 -5.28 7.80 15.80
C ASP A 15 -5.24 6.72 16.89
N ARG A 16 -6.18 5.79 16.89
CA ARG A 16 -6.14 4.61 17.76
C ARG A 16 -4.89 3.76 17.52
N LEU A 17 -4.52 3.52 16.25
CA LEU A 17 -3.29 2.79 15.93
C LEU A 17 -2.02 3.55 16.33
N LYS A 18 -2.03 4.88 16.30
CA LYS A 18 -0.91 5.72 16.74
C LYS A 18 -0.79 5.80 18.27
N SER A 19 -1.88 5.59 19.02
CA SER A 19 -1.90 5.70 20.48
C SER A 19 -1.10 4.60 21.18
N THR A 20 -0.76 3.52 20.49
CA THR A 20 0.03 2.41 21.04
C THR A 20 1.24 2.05 20.17
N ASN A 21 2.32 1.60 20.82
CA ASN A 21 3.48 0.98 20.15
C ASN A 21 3.43 -0.56 20.21
N SER A 22 2.51 -1.14 21.00
CA SER A 22 2.37 -2.58 21.14
C SER A 22 1.82 -3.21 19.86
N THR A 23 2.49 -4.25 19.37
CA THR A 23 2.03 -5.01 18.20
C THR A 23 0.71 -5.73 18.46
N ASN A 24 0.53 -6.28 19.66
CA ASN A 24 -0.68 -6.99 20.02
C ASN A 24 -1.89 -6.06 20.13
N ASP A 25 -1.73 -4.90 20.80
CA ASP A 25 -2.80 -3.91 20.88
C ASP A 25 -3.24 -3.42 19.50
N LYS A 26 -2.29 -3.25 18.57
CA LYS A 26 -2.62 -2.88 17.18
C LYS A 26 -3.41 -3.97 16.46
N ILE A 27 -3.07 -5.24 16.68
CA ILE A 27 -3.84 -6.37 16.15
C ILE A 27 -5.27 -6.33 16.68
N ASP A 28 -5.43 -6.11 17.98
CA ASP A 28 -6.75 -6.08 18.62
C ASP A 28 -7.57 -4.87 18.13
N ILE A 29 -6.95 -3.69 18.00
CA ILE A 29 -7.60 -2.52 17.38
C ILE A 29 -8.05 -2.83 15.95
N ILE A 30 -7.22 -3.44 15.12
CA ILE A 30 -7.60 -3.75 13.73
C ILE A 30 -8.75 -4.75 13.69
N LYS A 31 -8.78 -5.75 14.58
CA LYS A 31 -9.88 -6.72 14.67
C LYS A 31 -11.22 -6.08 15.02
N GLU A 32 -11.25 -5.04 15.87
CA GLU A 32 -12.48 -4.32 16.19
C GLU A 32 -13.14 -3.68 14.96
N TYR A 33 -12.35 -3.43 13.89
CA TYR A 33 -12.82 -2.86 12.63
C TYR A 33 -12.93 -3.90 11.49
N GLU A 34 -12.92 -5.21 11.81
CA GLU A 34 -12.94 -6.28 10.80
C GLU A 34 -14.16 -6.20 9.87
N GLU A 35 -15.32 -5.81 10.41
CA GLU A 35 -16.56 -5.65 9.65
C GLU A 35 -16.76 -4.23 9.08
N ASP A 36 -15.84 -3.31 9.34
CA ASP A 36 -15.93 -1.93 8.85
C ASP A 36 -15.42 -1.83 7.41
N TYR A 37 -16.37 -1.78 6.47
CA TYR A 37 -16.08 -1.71 5.04
C TYR A 37 -15.14 -0.54 4.65
N ILE A 38 -15.29 0.63 5.28
CA ILE A 38 -14.47 1.82 4.96
C ILE A 38 -13.02 1.61 5.41
N ILE A 39 -12.84 1.03 6.60
CA ILE A 39 -11.50 0.72 7.12
C ILE A 39 -10.86 -0.40 6.32
N GLU A 40 -11.57 -1.49 6.03
CA GLU A 40 -11.07 -2.58 5.20
C GLU A 40 -10.63 -2.07 3.82
N LYS A 41 -11.47 -1.25 3.17
CA LYS A 41 -11.18 -0.63 1.88
C LYS A 41 -9.94 0.26 1.96
N THR A 42 -9.83 1.09 2.99
CA THR A 42 -8.67 1.96 3.23
C THR A 42 -7.39 1.14 3.36
N LEU A 43 -7.41 0.07 4.17
CA LEU A 43 -6.27 -0.83 4.34
C LEU A 43 -5.86 -1.48 3.02
N LYS A 44 -6.83 -1.98 2.24
CA LYS A 44 -6.59 -2.57 0.91
C LYS A 44 -5.97 -1.56 -0.06
N TYR A 45 -6.48 -0.33 -0.12
CA TYR A 45 -5.92 0.69 -1.01
C TYR A 45 -4.53 1.14 -0.58
N THR A 46 -4.29 1.25 0.72
CA THR A 46 -2.99 1.68 1.24
C THR A 46 -1.92 0.60 1.13
N TYR A 47 -2.24 -0.66 1.44
CA TYR A 47 -1.21 -1.69 1.62
C TYR A 47 -1.17 -2.76 0.53
N SER A 48 -2.20 -2.87 -0.34
CA SER A 48 -2.16 -3.84 -1.43
C SER A 48 -1.09 -3.48 -2.47
N PRO A 49 -0.21 -4.43 -2.84
CA PRO A 49 0.78 -4.21 -3.89
C PRO A 49 0.14 -3.99 -5.28
N PHE A 50 -1.09 -4.47 -5.47
CA PHE A 50 -1.82 -4.34 -6.74
C PHE A 50 -2.49 -2.96 -6.92
N LYS A 51 -2.55 -2.13 -5.88
CA LYS A 51 -3.06 -0.76 -5.94
C LYS A 51 -1.89 0.22 -6.02
N GLN A 52 -1.43 0.54 -7.23
CA GLN A 52 -0.35 1.50 -7.47
C GLN A 52 -0.91 2.81 -7.99
N PHE A 53 -0.62 3.91 -7.32
CA PHE A 53 -1.15 5.24 -7.68
C PHE A 53 -0.24 6.02 -8.63
N HIS A 54 1.02 5.60 -8.78
CA HIS A 54 2.02 6.24 -9.65
C HIS A 54 2.22 7.74 -9.39
N LEU A 55 1.82 8.20 -8.21
CA LEU A 55 1.90 9.57 -7.74
C LEU A 55 2.17 9.57 -6.23
N THR A 56 2.95 10.52 -5.75
CA THR A 56 3.24 10.70 -4.33
C THR A 56 2.81 12.09 -3.85
N SER A 57 2.56 12.25 -2.56
CA SER A 57 2.27 13.54 -1.93
C SER A 57 3.38 14.56 -2.19
N ALA A 58 4.64 14.12 -2.16
CA ALA A 58 5.80 14.97 -2.46
C ALA A 58 5.74 15.53 -3.90
N THR A 59 5.33 14.71 -4.87
CA THR A 59 5.17 15.16 -6.26
C THR A 59 4.05 16.18 -6.39
N VAL A 60 2.91 15.95 -5.72
CA VAL A 60 1.78 16.90 -5.71
C VAL A 60 2.20 18.24 -5.09
N LYS A 61 2.85 18.20 -3.92
CA LYS A 61 3.28 19.40 -3.17
C LYS A 61 4.37 20.20 -3.93
N LYS A 62 5.28 19.52 -4.64
CA LYS A 62 6.37 20.15 -5.42
C LYS A 62 5.86 20.93 -6.63
N ASN A 63 4.80 20.49 -7.27
CA ASN A 63 4.27 21.10 -8.50
C ASN A 63 3.32 22.27 -8.21
N LYS A 64 3.82 23.33 -7.54
CA LYS A 64 3.03 24.49 -7.09
C LYS A 64 2.34 25.24 -8.22
N LYS A 65 2.89 25.24 -9.44
CA LYS A 65 2.38 25.99 -10.60
C LYS A 65 1.17 25.33 -11.30
N LEU A 66 0.90 24.05 -11.01
CA LEU A 66 -0.24 23.37 -11.59
C LEU A 66 -1.50 23.73 -10.81
N GLU A 67 -2.47 24.31 -11.50
CA GLU A 67 -3.75 24.69 -10.91
C GLU A 67 -4.58 23.45 -10.51
N PRO A 68 -5.32 23.49 -9.41
CA PRO A 68 -6.26 22.44 -9.04
C PRO A 68 -7.34 22.23 -10.11
N ARG A 69 -7.75 20.99 -10.32
CA ARG A 69 -8.84 20.64 -11.23
C ARG A 69 -9.87 19.79 -10.49
N GLU A 70 -11.11 20.23 -10.49
CA GLU A 70 -12.22 19.48 -9.91
C GLU A 70 -12.67 18.33 -10.82
N GLY A 71 -13.30 17.30 -10.24
CA GLY A 71 -13.82 16.17 -11.02
C GLY A 71 -13.98 14.88 -10.21
N TYR A 72 -13.43 14.82 -9.00
CA TYR A 72 -13.58 13.69 -8.11
C TYR A 72 -14.12 14.14 -6.75
N ASN A 73 -15.22 13.52 -6.31
CA ASN A 73 -15.86 13.80 -5.03
C ASN A 73 -15.80 12.60 -4.07
N ASP A 74 -15.06 11.55 -4.42
CA ASP A 74 -14.86 10.36 -3.62
C ASP A 74 -13.39 9.93 -3.73
N LEU A 75 -12.75 9.72 -2.57
CA LEU A 75 -11.33 9.35 -2.49
C LEU A 75 -11.02 8.07 -3.28
N PHE A 76 -11.83 7.04 -3.11
CA PHE A 76 -11.55 5.75 -3.73
C PHE A 76 -11.77 5.77 -5.24
N TYR A 77 -12.68 6.60 -5.72
CA TYR A 77 -12.84 6.85 -7.16
C TYR A 77 -11.60 7.52 -7.76
N LEU A 78 -11.04 8.52 -7.06
CA LEU A 78 -9.79 9.16 -7.47
C LEU A 78 -8.63 8.17 -7.47
N LEU A 79 -8.49 7.36 -6.39
CA LEU A 79 -7.43 6.36 -6.27
C LEU A 79 -7.56 5.25 -7.32
N ASP A 80 -8.77 4.86 -7.70
CA ASP A 80 -9.00 3.91 -8.80
C ASP A 80 -8.60 4.50 -10.16
N ALA A 81 -8.91 5.77 -10.41
CA ALA A 81 -8.48 6.45 -11.63
C ALA A 81 -6.95 6.50 -11.76
N LEU A 82 -6.24 6.75 -10.65
CA LEU A 82 -4.78 6.68 -10.58
C LEU A 82 -4.28 5.25 -10.83
N THR A 83 -4.87 4.25 -10.16
CA THR A 83 -4.48 2.84 -10.29
C THR A 83 -4.67 2.34 -11.73
N LYS A 84 -5.81 2.64 -12.34
CA LYS A 84 -6.15 2.27 -13.72
C LYS A 84 -5.44 3.12 -14.76
N ARG A 85 -4.68 4.15 -14.31
CA ARG A 85 -3.99 5.11 -15.16
C ARG A 85 -4.91 5.85 -16.16
N THR A 86 -6.18 6.04 -15.80
CA THR A 86 -7.12 6.86 -16.58
C THR A 86 -6.77 8.35 -16.47
N ILE A 87 -6.11 8.73 -15.38
CA ILE A 87 -5.46 10.02 -15.18
C ILE A 87 -3.97 9.80 -14.88
N THR A 88 -3.08 10.58 -15.52
CA THR A 88 -1.63 10.43 -15.37
C THR A 88 -0.92 11.79 -15.46
N GLY A 89 0.35 11.84 -15.07
CA GLY A 89 1.19 13.03 -15.23
C GLY A 89 0.62 14.28 -14.56
N HIS A 90 0.51 15.37 -15.30
CA HIS A 90 0.01 16.65 -14.79
C HIS A 90 -1.47 16.59 -14.41
N ASP A 91 -2.30 15.91 -15.20
CA ASP A 91 -3.73 15.74 -14.87
C ASP A 91 -3.91 15.05 -13.53
N ALA A 92 -3.17 13.98 -13.25
CA ALA A 92 -3.22 13.30 -11.95
C ALA A 92 -2.89 14.25 -10.78
N ILE A 93 -1.87 15.10 -10.94
CA ILE A 93 -1.50 16.11 -9.94
C ILE A 93 -2.62 17.13 -9.74
N GLN A 94 -3.20 17.65 -10.84
CA GLN A 94 -4.26 18.65 -10.79
C GLN A 94 -5.53 18.11 -10.13
N TYR A 95 -5.94 16.88 -10.47
CA TYR A 95 -7.11 16.25 -9.85
C TYR A 95 -6.91 15.95 -8.36
N VAL A 96 -5.72 15.48 -7.95
CA VAL A 96 -5.43 15.30 -6.51
C VAL A 96 -5.43 16.64 -5.79
N LYS A 97 -4.87 17.70 -6.37
CA LYS A 97 -4.95 19.04 -5.80
C LYS A 97 -6.40 19.53 -5.67
N GLY A 98 -7.20 19.38 -6.74
CA GLY A 98 -8.62 19.75 -6.73
C GLY A 98 -9.42 18.99 -5.67
N TYR A 99 -9.08 17.73 -5.46
CA TYR A 99 -9.73 16.92 -4.44
C TYR A 99 -9.44 17.42 -3.02
N VAL A 100 -8.20 17.82 -2.72
CA VAL A 100 -7.80 18.22 -1.36
C VAL A 100 -7.91 19.72 -1.08
N GLN A 101 -8.15 20.58 -2.08
CA GLN A 101 -8.03 22.04 -1.96
C GLN A 101 -8.93 22.69 -0.90
N TYR A 102 -10.10 22.10 -0.65
CA TYR A 102 -11.08 22.63 0.33
C TYR A 102 -11.13 21.81 1.63
N MET A 103 -10.18 20.89 1.80
CA MET A 103 -10.10 20.04 2.99
C MET A 103 -9.29 20.71 4.09
N ASP A 104 -9.64 20.41 5.34
CA ASP A 104 -8.82 20.77 6.49
C ASP A 104 -7.46 20.07 6.43
N GLU A 105 -6.46 20.63 7.12
CA GLU A 105 -5.08 20.11 7.11
C GLU A 105 -5.00 18.63 7.48
N TRP A 106 -5.74 18.18 8.50
CA TRP A 106 -5.75 16.80 8.91
C TRP A 106 -6.32 15.84 7.84
N GLN A 107 -7.34 16.32 7.09
CA GLN A 107 -7.94 15.54 5.98
C GLN A 107 -6.94 15.42 4.83
N GLN A 108 -6.28 16.52 4.47
CA GLN A 108 -5.24 16.53 3.44
C GLN A 108 -4.11 15.56 3.81
N ASP A 109 -3.63 15.60 5.05
CA ASP A 109 -2.56 14.72 5.54
C ASP A 109 -2.98 13.26 5.52
N LEU A 110 -4.22 12.94 5.88
CA LEU A 110 -4.75 11.58 5.80
C LEU A 110 -4.78 11.09 4.34
N VAL A 111 -5.32 11.89 3.42
CA VAL A 111 -5.35 11.57 1.98
C VAL A 111 -3.94 11.35 1.44
N PHE A 112 -2.98 12.20 1.81
CA PHE A 112 -1.58 12.06 1.41
C PHE A 112 -0.93 10.81 2.00
N CYS A 113 -1.25 10.42 3.23
CA CYS A 113 -0.78 9.17 3.81
C CYS A 113 -1.28 7.95 3.04
N ILE A 114 -2.54 7.95 2.61
CA ILE A 114 -3.11 6.89 1.77
C ILE A 114 -2.45 6.88 0.39
N LEU A 115 -2.28 8.04 -0.23
CA LEU A 115 -1.60 8.19 -1.53
C LEU A 115 -0.15 7.69 -1.48
N ASP A 116 0.57 7.99 -0.41
CA ASP A 116 1.95 7.54 -0.17
C ASP A 116 2.02 6.07 0.30
N LYS A 117 0.87 5.38 0.39
CA LYS A 117 0.76 3.98 0.83
C LYS A 117 1.35 3.73 2.22
N ASN A 118 1.22 4.72 3.12
CA ASN A 118 1.75 4.65 4.48
C ASN A 118 0.94 5.51 5.45
N LEU A 119 0.12 4.88 6.28
CA LEU A 119 -0.67 5.58 7.31
C LEU A 119 0.16 6.07 8.51
N LYS A 120 1.48 5.88 8.49
CA LYS A 120 2.44 6.28 9.56
C LYS A 120 2.08 5.72 10.94
N THR A 121 1.48 4.53 10.96
CA THR A 121 1.06 3.82 12.19
C THR A 121 2.02 2.69 12.57
N ARG A 122 3.10 2.49 11.82
CA ARG A 122 4.01 1.34 11.95
C ARG A 122 3.28 0.00 11.81
N THR A 123 2.23 -0.03 10.99
CA THR A 123 1.52 -1.24 10.58
C THR A 123 1.85 -1.55 9.13
N GLY A 124 1.91 -2.82 8.80
CA GLY A 124 2.13 -3.30 7.43
C GLY A 124 1.22 -4.48 7.13
N ALA A 125 1.27 -4.99 5.89
CA ALA A 125 0.42 -6.07 5.40
C ALA A 125 0.45 -7.31 6.30
N ASP A 126 1.63 -7.69 6.82
CA ASP A 126 1.77 -8.86 7.69
C ASP A 126 0.99 -8.72 9.01
N LEU A 127 1.00 -7.52 9.61
CA LEU A 127 0.28 -7.25 10.85
C LEU A 127 -1.22 -7.18 10.61
N ILE A 128 -1.64 -6.53 9.52
CA ILE A 128 -3.04 -6.48 9.12
C ILE A 128 -3.58 -7.88 8.87
N ASN A 129 -2.83 -8.73 8.15
CA ASN A 129 -3.24 -10.10 7.86
C ASN A 129 -3.23 -11.04 9.09
N LYS A 130 -2.52 -10.68 10.17
CA LYS A 130 -2.64 -11.36 11.46
C LYS A 130 -3.95 -11.01 12.17
N ALA A 131 -4.43 -9.77 12.01
CA ALA A 131 -5.70 -9.33 12.58
C ALA A 131 -6.89 -9.80 11.73
N ILE A 132 -6.86 -9.52 10.43
CA ILE A 132 -7.90 -9.86 9.45
C ILE A 132 -7.25 -10.77 8.39
N PRO A 133 -7.44 -12.09 8.46
CA PRO A 133 -6.79 -13.03 7.55
C PRO A 133 -7.08 -12.74 6.08
N LYS A 134 -6.03 -12.69 5.25
CA LYS A 134 -6.12 -12.45 3.80
C LYS A 134 -6.70 -11.08 3.39
N CYS A 135 -6.78 -10.11 4.30
CA CYS A 135 -7.23 -8.75 3.99
C CYS A 135 -6.35 -8.10 2.92
N ILE A 136 -5.04 -8.20 3.07
CA ILE A 136 -4.08 -7.67 2.10
C ILE A 136 -3.46 -8.83 1.30
N PRO A 137 -3.58 -8.83 -0.03
CA PRO A 137 -2.91 -9.83 -0.85
C PRO A 137 -1.39 -9.67 -0.71
N THR A 138 -0.72 -10.76 -0.36
CA THR A 138 0.74 -10.80 -0.24
C THR A 138 1.28 -11.95 -1.07
N PHE A 139 2.45 -11.76 -1.64
CA PHE A 139 3.18 -12.84 -2.31
C PHE A 139 4.58 -12.93 -1.73
N LYS A 140 5.02 -14.16 -1.50
CA LYS A 140 6.37 -14.44 -1.01
C LYS A 140 7.26 -14.81 -2.18
N VAL A 141 8.42 -14.18 -2.24
CA VAL A 141 9.46 -14.55 -3.20
C VAL A 141 10.55 -15.38 -2.50
N ALA A 142 11.12 -16.34 -3.23
CA ALA A 142 12.26 -17.07 -2.74
C ALA A 142 13.45 -16.11 -2.50
N LEU A 143 13.98 -16.13 -1.29
CA LEU A 143 15.15 -15.35 -0.89
C LEU A 143 16.32 -16.29 -0.65
N ALA A 144 17.47 -15.94 -1.21
CA ALA A 144 18.72 -16.64 -0.91
C ALA A 144 19.15 -16.32 0.52
N ASN A 145 19.52 -17.32 1.28
CA ASN A 145 20.19 -17.18 2.56
C ASN A 145 21.71 -17.31 2.37
N SER A 146 22.49 -16.67 3.24
CA SER A 146 23.93 -16.89 3.24
C SER A 146 24.24 -18.33 3.68
N TYR A 147 25.27 -18.92 3.07
CA TYR A 147 25.73 -20.28 3.42
C TYR A 147 26.04 -20.40 4.92
N ASP A 148 26.69 -19.41 5.51
CA ASP A 148 27.05 -19.44 6.94
C ASP A 148 25.84 -19.60 7.87
N LYS A 149 24.70 -18.99 7.51
CA LYS A 149 23.45 -19.12 8.28
C LYS A 149 22.71 -20.44 8.06
N GLN A 150 23.04 -21.15 7.00
CA GLN A 150 22.38 -22.43 6.62
C GLN A 150 23.31 -23.63 6.65
N LYS A 151 24.56 -23.46 7.08
CA LYS A 151 25.62 -24.47 7.05
C LYS A 151 25.19 -25.81 7.65
N GLY A 152 24.44 -25.80 8.76
CA GLY A 152 23.94 -27.02 9.39
C GLY A 152 22.79 -27.72 8.65
N LYS A 153 22.21 -27.10 7.60
CA LYS A 153 21.10 -27.64 6.79
C LYS A 153 21.56 -28.06 5.40
N VAL A 154 22.83 -27.80 5.06
CA VAL A 154 23.40 -28.07 3.74
C VAL A 154 24.24 -29.31 3.82
N ASN A 155 23.97 -30.31 2.99
CA ASN A 155 24.77 -31.52 2.85
C ASN A 155 25.10 -31.76 1.37
N PHE A 156 26.35 -31.54 1.00
CA PHE A 156 26.82 -31.68 -0.36
C PHE A 156 26.98 -33.17 -0.79
N ASP A 157 27.08 -34.07 0.17
CA ASP A 157 27.30 -35.51 -0.12
C ASP A 157 25.99 -36.24 -0.44
N THR A 158 24.86 -35.81 0.16
CA THR A 158 23.58 -36.52 0.06
C THR A 158 22.50 -35.74 -0.69
N GLN A 159 22.75 -34.46 -1.01
CA GLN A 159 21.78 -33.59 -1.71
C GLN A 159 22.31 -33.17 -3.08
N THR A 160 21.42 -33.13 -4.07
CA THR A 160 21.77 -32.56 -5.39
C THR A 160 21.77 -31.07 -5.36
N TRP A 161 22.87 -30.46 -5.80
CA TRP A 161 23.08 -29.00 -5.81
C TRP A 161 23.26 -28.49 -7.23
N PHE A 162 22.74 -27.29 -7.47
CA PHE A 162 22.86 -26.58 -8.73
C PHE A 162 23.57 -25.26 -8.48
N ALA A 163 24.49 -24.91 -9.37
CA ALA A 163 25.13 -23.59 -9.40
C ALA A 163 24.60 -22.79 -10.58
N SER A 164 24.40 -21.50 -10.36
CA SER A 164 24.02 -20.57 -11.43
C SER A 164 24.76 -19.25 -11.24
N HIS A 165 24.92 -18.50 -12.33
CA HIS A 165 25.44 -17.15 -12.23
C HIS A 165 24.51 -16.25 -11.40
N LYS A 166 25.08 -15.50 -10.46
CA LYS A 166 24.37 -14.37 -9.84
C LYS A 166 24.27 -13.25 -10.85
N LEU A 167 23.08 -13.07 -11.44
CA LEU A 167 22.83 -11.96 -12.35
C LEU A 167 22.84 -10.63 -11.59
N ASP A 168 23.48 -9.64 -12.17
CA ASP A 168 23.43 -8.26 -11.69
C ASP A 168 22.25 -7.54 -12.35
N GLY A 169 21.42 -6.86 -11.55
CA GLY A 169 20.24 -6.19 -12.04
C GLY A 169 19.12 -6.06 -11.01
N VAL A 170 18.02 -5.49 -11.44
CA VAL A 170 16.80 -5.34 -10.63
C VAL A 170 15.95 -6.59 -10.75
N ARG A 171 15.55 -7.16 -9.61
CA ARG A 171 14.59 -8.27 -9.61
C ARG A 171 13.24 -7.77 -10.10
N CYS A 172 12.70 -8.40 -11.12
CA CYS A 172 11.34 -8.23 -11.57
C CYS A 172 10.56 -9.52 -11.31
N LEU A 173 9.45 -9.41 -10.59
CA LEU A 173 8.52 -10.50 -10.36
C LEU A 173 7.31 -10.30 -11.27
N ALA A 174 7.04 -11.27 -12.13
CA ALA A 174 5.85 -11.30 -12.97
C ALA A 174 4.81 -12.22 -12.31
N ILE A 175 3.63 -11.70 -12.01
CA ILE A 175 2.51 -12.46 -11.49
C ILE A 175 1.42 -12.45 -12.56
N VAL A 176 1.06 -13.64 -13.01
CA VAL A 176 -0.01 -13.86 -14.00
C VAL A 176 -1.25 -14.33 -13.24
N ASP A 177 -2.37 -13.66 -13.44
CA ASP A 177 -3.66 -14.06 -12.87
C ASP A 177 -4.35 -15.13 -13.75
N ASP A 178 -5.47 -15.66 -13.25
CA ASP A 178 -6.24 -16.71 -13.94
C ASP A 178 -6.79 -16.27 -15.31
N ASN A 179 -6.86 -14.97 -15.57
CA ASN A 179 -7.30 -14.39 -16.84
C ASN A 179 -6.11 -14.13 -17.81
N GLY A 180 -4.90 -14.48 -17.42
CA GLY A 180 -3.69 -14.24 -18.19
C GLY A 180 -3.13 -12.81 -18.09
N THR A 181 -3.68 -11.96 -17.23
CA THR A 181 -3.15 -10.60 -17.01
C THR A 181 -1.85 -10.68 -16.22
N CYS A 182 -0.79 -10.09 -16.75
CA CYS A 182 0.52 -10.08 -16.11
C CYS A 182 0.79 -8.75 -15.41
N ASN A 183 1.08 -8.81 -14.11
CA ASN A 183 1.50 -7.67 -13.31
C ASN A 183 2.97 -7.83 -12.90
N PHE A 184 3.73 -6.74 -12.99
CA PHE A 184 5.16 -6.73 -12.68
C PHE A 184 5.42 -5.98 -11.38
N PHE A 185 6.26 -6.57 -10.53
CA PHE A 185 6.61 -6.02 -9.21
C PHE A 185 8.13 -6.00 -9.04
N SER A 186 8.64 -4.94 -8.43
CA SER A 186 10.00 -4.94 -7.88
C SER A 186 10.01 -5.63 -6.51
N ARG A 187 11.20 -5.80 -5.92
CA ARG A 187 11.32 -6.25 -4.53
C ARG A 187 10.70 -5.20 -3.60
N GLN A 188 9.79 -5.64 -2.75
CA GLN A 188 9.32 -4.87 -1.59
C GLN A 188 10.32 -4.94 -0.46
#